data_a35b31bc2b5ae4f5daa0017fec84860c
#
_entry.id   a35b31bc2b5ae4f5daa0017fec84860c
#
_cell.length_a   1.000
_cell.length_b   1.000
_cell.length_c   1.000
_cell.angle_alpha   90.00
_cell.angle_beta   90.00
_cell.angle_gamma   90.00
#
_symmetry.space_group_name_H-M   'P 1'
#
loop_
_entity.id
_entity.type
_entity.pdbx_description
1 polymer ?
#
loop_
_entity_poly.entity_id
_entity_poly.type
_entity_poly.pdbx_seq_one_letter_code
_entity_poly.pdbx_strand_id
1 'polypeptide(L)'
;MIPKIVHYVWLGNGKKSPIVNQCMESWKVFLSDYEIREWSDKDLLQIPMCHYALQAYELKKWAFVSDYIRLLALYEYGGLYFDTDFEVFGNLDSFLDCDGFFCAESRHTISTAIIAAKPKAPWIKAMLDEYEKLSFILENGNMNQLPNTKRVQKYLENTYGYCWSNEVQTFMDGLRVYPADFFSPLNCFTGLLKRTNRTVGMHHYDNTWKSSKDKIKKRLMQIGTRIIGEDNRARLVHLFGG
;
A
#
# COMPACT_ATOMS: atom_id res chain seq x y z
N MET A 1 9.67 -15.55 11.94
CA MET A 1 8.26 -15.11 12.10
C MET A 1 8.24 -13.59 12.03
N ILE A 2 7.25 -13.00 11.40
CA ILE A 2 7.03 -11.55 11.34
C ILE A 2 6.56 -11.08 12.71
N PRO A 3 7.08 -9.95 13.27
CA PRO A 3 6.64 -9.41 14.55
C PRO A 3 5.17 -8.98 14.56
N LYS A 4 4.49 -9.11 15.70
CA LYS A 4 3.11 -8.65 15.93
C LYS A 4 3.07 -7.14 16.18
N ILE A 5 3.49 -6.34 15.20
CA ILE A 5 3.48 -4.89 15.21
C ILE A 5 2.73 -4.40 13.97
N VAL A 6 1.78 -3.52 14.13
CA VAL A 6 1.10 -2.83 13.02
C VAL A 6 1.55 -1.38 12.99
N HIS A 7 2.19 -0.99 11.90
CA HIS A 7 2.58 0.38 11.63
C HIS A 7 1.55 1.08 10.75
N TYR A 8 1.27 2.34 11.04
CA TYR A 8 0.52 3.22 10.15
C TYR A 8 1.06 4.64 10.22
N VAL A 9 0.81 5.44 9.20
CA VAL A 9 1.28 6.83 9.09
C VAL A 9 0.09 7.78 9.15
N TRP A 10 0.16 8.80 10.04
CA TRP A 10 -0.83 9.87 10.13
C TRP A 10 -0.15 11.23 10.27
N LEU A 11 -0.19 12.04 9.23
CA LEU A 11 0.52 13.31 9.13
C LEU A 11 -0.43 14.49 8.95
N GLY A 12 0.05 15.69 9.33
CA GLY A 12 -0.63 16.96 9.11
C GLY A 12 -1.77 17.26 10.09
N ASN A 13 -1.89 16.50 11.20
CA ASN A 13 -2.85 16.76 12.30
C ASN A 13 -4.33 16.85 11.87
N GLY A 14 -4.71 16.30 10.71
CA GLY A 14 -6.08 16.23 10.24
C GLY A 14 -6.95 15.32 11.12
N LYS A 15 -8.28 15.57 11.16
CA LYS A 15 -9.21 14.63 11.82
C LYS A 15 -9.31 13.33 11.01
N LYS A 16 -9.21 12.20 11.70
CA LYS A 16 -9.46 10.88 11.11
C LYS A 16 -10.93 10.79 10.67
N SER A 17 -11.16 10.33 9.44
CA SER A 17 -12.52 10.18 8.89
C SER A 17 -13.28 9.04 9.59
N PRO A 18 -14.61 8.94 9.47
CA PRO A 18 -15.38 7.84 10.05
C PRO A 18 -14.86 6.45 9.59
N ILE A 19 -14.48 6.31 8.32
CA ILE A 19 -13.95 5.04 7.80
C ILE A 19 -12.58 4.71 8.40
N VAL A 20 -11.70 5.69 8.57
CA VAL A 20 -10.42 5.50 9.24
C VAL A 20 -10.61 5.02 10.68
N ASN A 21 -11.55 5.65 11.42
CA ASN A 21 -11.86 5.22 12.78
C ASN A 21 -12.43 3.79 12.82
N GLN A 22 -13.32 3.42 11.89
CA GLN A 22 -13.83 2.06 11.74
C GLN A 22 -12.71 1.04 11.50
N CYS A 23 -11.78 1.35 10.59
CA CYS A 23 -10.64 0.49 10.31
C CYS A 23 -9.76 0.30 11.55
N MET A 24 -9.44 1.40 12.25
CA MET A 24 -8.63 1.33 13.48
C MET A 24 -9.31 0.56 14.61
N GLU A 25 -10.65 0.65 14.73
CA GLU A 25 -11.39 -0.20 15.69
C GLU A 25 -11.30 -1.68 15.31
N SER A 26 -11.35 -2.03 14.02
CA SER A 26 -11.17 -3.41 13.58
C SER A 26 -9.80 -3.98 13.99
N TRP A 27 -8.73 -3.16 13.93
CA TRP A 27 -7.40 -3.58 14.37
C TRP A 27 -7.38 -3.91 15.88
N LYS A 28 -8.01 -3.09 16.71
CA LYS A 28 -8.10 -3.35 18.16
C LYS A 28 -8.87 -4.63 18.48
N VAL A 29 -9.93 -4.91 17.70
CA VAL A 29 -10.77 -6.10 17.90
C VAL A 29 -10.05 -7.37 17.47
N PHE A 30 -9.50 -7.40 16.27
CA PHE A 30 -8.95 -8.63 15.68
C PHE A 30 -7.45 -8.84 15.94
N LEU A 31 -6.72 -7.79 16.34
CA LEU A 31 -5.28 -7.80 16.57
C LEU A 31 -4.95 -7.28 17.98
N SER A 32 -5.73 -7.71 18.97
CA SER A 32 -5.64 -7.20 20.34
C SER A 32 -4.30 -7.48 21.04
N ASP A 33 -3.54 -8.44 20.55
CA ASP A 33 -2.19 -8.80 21.02
C ASP A 33 -1.06 -8.25 20.14
N TYR A 34 -1.40 -7.35 19.20
CA TYR A 34 -0.43 -6.64 18.37
C TYR A 34 -0.14 -5.25 18.97
N GLU A 35 1.10 -4.80 18.87
CA GLU A 35 1.46 -3.40 19.07
C GLU A 35 0.94 -2.58 17.88
N ILE A 36 0.14 -1.54 18.15
CA ILE A 36 -0.30 -0.59 17.10
C ILE A 36 0.52 0.68 17.20
N ARG A 37 1.35 0.96 16.19
CA ARG A 37 2.32 2.07 16.20
C ARG A 37 1.99 3.12 15.15
N GLU A 38 1.63 4.32 15.61
CA GLU A 38 1.47 5.50 14.78
C GLU A 38 2.83 6.11 14.43
N TRP A 39 3.01 6.52 13.19
CA TRP A 39 4.10 7.39 12.72
C TRP A 39 3.53 8.77 12.44
N SER A 40 3.81 9.72 13.31
CA SER A 40 3.31 11.09 13.29
C SER A 40 4.40 12.08 12.83
N ASP A 41 4.02 13.35 12.64
CA ASP A 41 4.98 14.42 12.35
C ASP A 41 6.11 14.50 13.39
N LYS A 42 5.84 14.19 14.68
CA LYS A 42 6.86 14.20 15.74
C LYS A 42 7.90 13.10 15.56
N ASP A 43 7.47 11.92 15.11
CA ASP A 43 8.36 10.78 14.87
C ASP A 43 9.26 11.05 13.66
N LEU A 44 8.72 11.69 12.61
CA LEU A 44 9.46 12.00 11.40
C LEU A 44 10.59 13.02 11.62
N LEU A 45 10.48 13.89 12.61
CA LEU A 45 11.55 14.81 12.98
C LEU A 45 12.78 14.12 13.60
N GLN A 46 12.63 12.87 14.02
CA GLN A 46 13.68 12.11 14.72
C GLN A 46 14.34 11.03 13.86
N ILE A 47 13.84 10.83 12.63
CA ILE A 47 14.37 9.82 11.72
C ILE A 47 14.97 10.45 10.47
N PRO A 48 16.05 9.88 9.90
CA PRO A 48 16.58 10.36 8.64
C PRO A 48 15.60 9.98 7.52
N MET A 49 15.08 10.99 6.83
CA MET A 49 14.29 10.79 5.61
C MET A 49 15.17 11.03 4.38
N CYS A 50 14.95 10.25 3.32
CA CYS A 50 15.59 10.49 2.03
C CYS A 50 15.11 11.82 1.40
N HIS A 51 15.86 12.31 0.43
CA HIS A 51 15.56 13.58 -0.25
C HIS A 51 14.14 13.63 -0.85
N TYR A 52 13.70 12.53 -1.47
CA TYR A 52 12.34 12.39 -1.99
C TYR A 52 11.27 12.61 -0.93
N ALA A 53 11.41 11.94 0.23
CA ALA A 53 10.43 12.02 1.31
C ALA A 53 10.42 13.41 1.98
N LEU A 54 11.58 14.05 2.14
CA LEU A 54 11.69 15.42 2.66
C LEU A 54 10.97 16.42 1.77
N GLN A 55 11.22 16.41 0.46
CA GLN A 55 10.54 17.28 -0.49
C GLN A 55 9.02 17.05 -0.50
N ALA A 56 8.58 15.79 -0.45
CA ALA A 56 7.17 15.45 -0.36
C ALA A 56 6.53 15.97 0.94
N TYR A 57 7.27 15.90 2.06
CA TYR A 57 6.83 16.40 3.36
C TYR A 57 6.66 17.93 3.37
N GLU A 58 7.64 18.66 2.87
CA GLU A 58 7.59 20.14 2.74
C GLU A 58 6.39 20.61 1.91
N LEU A 59 6.05 19.85 0.85
CA LEU A 59 4.89 20.10 0.00
C LEU A 59 3.57 19.53 0.53
N LYS A 60 3.58 18.95 1.75
CA LYS A 60 2.42 18.33 2.40
C LYS A 60 1.77 17.22 1.55
N LYS A 61 2.58 16.48 0.80
CA LYS A 61 2.15 15.36 -0.03
C LYS A 61 2.22 14.05 0.78
N TRP A 62 1.39 13.97 1.81
CA TRP A 62 1.43 12.94 2.86
C TRP A 62 1.40 11.50 2.35
N ALA A 63 0.67 11.24 1.26
CA ALA A 63 0.64 9.92 0.64
C ALA A 63 2.04 9.46 0.16
N PHE A 64 2.83 10.37 -0.43
CA PHE A 64 4.18 10.05 -0.91
C PHE A 64 5.20 9.98 0.23
N VAL A 65 4.99 10.72 1.31
CA VAL A 65 5.76 10.56 2.55
C VAL A 65 5.51 9.17 3.14
N SER A 66 4.24 8.78 3.26
CA SER A 66 3.86 7.47 3.80
C SER A 66 4.41 6.31 2.97
N ASP A 67 4.58 6.48 1.65
CA ASP A 67 5.18 5.47 0.77
C ASP A 67 6.64 5.13 1.13
N TYR A 68 7.40 6.10 1.63
CA TYR A 68 8.75 5.89 2.15
C TYR A 68 8.73 5.36 3.59
N ILE A 69 7.94 6.00 4.46
CA ILE A 69 7.91 5.68 5.90
C ILE A 69 7.43 4.24 6.14
N ARG A 70 6.45 3.73 5.36
CA ARG A 70 6.02 2.32 5.49
C ARG A 70 7.15 1.33 5.28
N LEU A 71 8.04 1.60 4.32
CA LEU A 71 9.21 0.76 4.05
C LEU A 71 10.24 0.90 5.15
N LEU A 72 10.50 2.12 5.63
CA LEU A 72 11.45 2.37 6.71
C LEU A 72 11.02 1.67 8.00
N ALA A 73 9.74 1.80 8.38
CA ALA A 73 9.18 1.16 9.56
C ALA A 73 9.31 -0.36 9.50
N LEU A 74 8.93 -0.96 8.37
CA LEU A 74 9.06 -2.40 8.16
C LEU A 74 10.51 -2.86 8.11
N TYR A 75 11.43 -2.08 7.54
CA TYR A 75 12.84 -2.41 7.54
C TYR A 75 13.42 -2.43 8.94
N GLU A 76 13.12 -1.40 9.74
CA GLU A 76 13.70 -1.28 11.08
C GLU A 76 13.10 -2.25 12.08
N TYR A 77 11.78 -2.39 12.09
CA TYR A 77 11.05 -3.12 13.14
C TYR A 77 10.42 -4.42 12.66
N GLY A 78 10.27 -4.63 11.37
CA GLY A 78 9.42 -5.69 10.84
C GLY A 78 7.94 -5.43 11.16
N GLY A 79 7.11 -6.45 11.07
CA GLY A 79 5.67 -6.36 11.36
C GLY A 79 4.83 -6.15 10.11
N LEU A 80 3.68 -5.53 10.28
CA LEU A 80 2.74 -5.19 9.23
C LEU A 80 2.65 -3.66 9.09
N TYR A 81 2.49 -3.18 7.89
CA TYR A 81 2.06 -1.82 7.62
C TYR A 81 0.63 -1.84 7.10
N PHE A 82 -0.20 -0.92 7.60
CA PHE A 82 -1.55 -0.70 7.08
C PHE A 82 -1.73 0.75 6.64
N ASP A 83 -2.37 0.94 5.47
CA ASP A 83 -3.00 2.23 5.18
C ASP A 83 -4.16 2.45 6.17
N THR A 84 -4.41 3.68 6.55
CA THR A 84 -5.37 3.99 7.63
C THR A 84 -6.83 3.64 7.31
N ASP A 85 -7.12 3.39 6.04
CA ASP A 85 -8.41 2.91 5.53
C ASP A 85 -8.38 1.42 5.13
N PHE A 86 -7.47 0.65 5.75
CA PHE A 86 -7.43 -0.81 5.66
C PHE A 86 -8.17 -1.44 6.84
N GLU A 87 -9.28 -2.14 6.58
CA GLU A 87 -10.10 -2.84 7.58
C GLU A 87 -9.69 -4.31 7.69
N VAL A 88 -9.62 -4.83 8.92
CA VAL A 88 -9.32 -6.23 9.23
C VAL A 88 -10.60 -6.94 9.63
N PHE A 89 -10.78 -8.20 9.19
CA PHE A 89 -11.97 -9.01 9.44
C PHE A 89 -11.71 -10.28 10.26
N GLY A 90 -10.44 -10.51 10.65
CA GLY A 90 -10.03 -11.70 11.40
C GLY A 90 -8.59 -11.62 11.86
N ASN A 91 -8.17 -12.60 12.65
CA ASN A 91 -6.80 -12.71 13.11
C ASN A 91 -5.83 -12.96 11.95
N LEU A 92 -4.65 -12.36 12.02
CA LEU A 92 -3.62 -12.43 10.98
C LEU A 92 -2.43 -13.35 11.33
N ASP A 93 -2.48 -14.06 12.44
CA ASP A 93 -1.36 -14.89 12.94
C ASP A 93 -0.86 -15.92 11.92
N SER A 94 -1.79 -16.54 11.18
CA SER A 94 -1.46 -17.54 10.15
C SER A 94 -0.67 -16.98 8.96
N PHE A 95 -0.63 -15.66 8.80
CA PHE A 95 0.10 -14.98 7.75
C PHE A 95 1.52 -14.57 8.17
N LEU A 96 1.86 -14.68 9.46
CA LEU A 96 3.16 -14.24 9.99
C LEU A 96 4.27 -15.27 9.83
N ASP A 97 3.95 -16.49 9.38
CA ASP A 97 4.91 -17.57 9.16
C ASP A 97 5.52 -17.52 7.74
N CYS A 98 6.14 -16.38 7.43
CA CYS A 98 6.89 -16.18 6.18
C CYS A 98 7.94 -15.08 6.41
N ASP A 99 8.73 -14.73 5.37
CA ASP A 99 9.71 -13.65 5.49
C ASP A 99 9.12 -12.28 5.17
N GLY A 100 8.02 -12.26 4.47
CA GLY A 100 7.20 -11.08 4.19
C GLY A 100 6.11 -11.38 3.21
N PHE A 101 5.18 -10.45 3.04
CA PHE A 101 4.17 -10.60 2.01
C PHE A 101 3.64 -9.28 1.46
N PHE A 102 3.15 -9.36 0.24
CA PHE A 102 2.28 -8.41 -0.43
C PHE A 102 0.94 -9.06 -0.79
N CYS A 103 -0.01 -8.24 -1.21
CA CYS A 103 -1.27 -8.69 -1.79
C CYS A 103 -1.43 -8.09 -3.19
N ALA A 104 -1.87 -8.87 -4.15
CA ALA A 104 -2.32 -8.35 -5.42
C ALA A 104 -3.55 -7.46 -5.24
N GLU A 105 -3.63 -6.36 -5.99
CA GLU A 105 -4.79 -5.46 -6.00
C GLU A 105 -5.61 -5.65 -7.28
N SER A 106 -4.92 -5.86 -8.39
CA SER A 106 -5.47 -6.14 -9.71
C SER A 106 -4.45 -6.93 -10.53
N ARG A 107 -4.79 -7.25 -11.78
CA ARG A 107 -3.83 -7.89 -12.70
C ARG A 107 -2.56 -7.07 -12.94
N HIS A 108 -2.61 -5.76 -12.70
CA HIS A 108 -1.55 -4.82 -13.07
C HIS A 108 -1.03 -4.00 -11.88
N THR A 109 -1.47 -4.32 -10.67
CA THR A 109 -1.05 -3.59 -9.47
C THR A 109 -0.98 -4.48 -8.23
N ILE A 110 0.08 -4.26 -7.45
CA ILE A 110 0.25 -4.80 -6.10
C ILE A 110 -0.27 -3.76 -5.11
N SER A 111 -1.07 -4.19 -4.15
CA SER A 111 -1.51 -3.35 -3.04
C SER A 111 -0.34 -3.04 -2.11
N THR A 112 -0.23 -1.78 -1.72
CA THR A 112 0.68 -1.33 -0.66
C THR A 112 -0.08 -0.87 0.60
N ALA A 113 -1.40 -1.08 0.59
CA ALA A 113 -2.25 -0.82 1.76
C ALA A 113 -2.07 -1.85 2.89
N ILE A 114 -1.51 -3.01 2.56
CA ILE A 114 -1.00 -4.00 3.50
C ILE A 114 0.33 -4.53 2.98
N ILE A 115 1.35 -4.50 3.82
CA ILE A 115 2.68 -5.08 3.58
C ILE A 115 3.13 -5.71 4.89
N ALA A 116 3.75 -6.88 4.84
CA ALA A 116 4.34 -7.48 6.03
C ALA A 116 5.79 -7.91 5.74
N ALA A 117 6.67 -7.76 6.72
CA ALA A 117 8.07 -8.14 6.59
C ALA A 117 8.70 -8.54 7.93
N LYS A 118 9.69 -9.41 7.88
CA LYS A 118 10.68 -9.52 8.95
C LYS A 118 11.54 -8.25 8.99
N PRO A 119 12.08 -7.87 10.16
CA PRO A 119 13.00 -6.73 10.23
C PRO A 119 14.23 -6.99 9.37
N LYS A 120 14.77 -5.92 8.78
CA LYS A 120 15.95 -5.94 7.90
C LYS A 120 15.81 -6.83 6.66
N ALA A 121 14.58 -7.02 6.17
CA ALA A 121 14.31 -7.77 4.96
C ALA A 121 15.07 -7.17 3.74
N PRO A 122 15.86 -7.97 2.98
CA PRO A 122 16.68 -7.45 1.87
C PRO A 122 15.85 -6.77 0.78
N TRP A 123 14.66 -7.28 0.48
CA TRP A 123 13.78 -6.72 -0.53
C TRP A 123 13.18 -5.35 -0.11
N ILE A 124 12.94 -5.11 1.20
CA ILE A 124 12.58 -3.77 1.70
C ILE A 124 13.78 -2.82 1.53
N LYS A 125 15.00 -3.28 1.85
CA LYS A 125 16.21 -2.46 1.67
C LYS A 125 16.39 -2.04 0.22
N ALA A 126 16.22 -2.96 -0.72
CA ALA A 126 16.32 -2.66 -2.15
C ALA A 126 15.31 -1.58 -2.59
N MET A 127 14.08 -1.62 -2.05
CA MET A 127 13.08 -0.58 -2.33
C MET A 127 13.44 0.77 -1.70
N LEU A 128 13.98 0.78 -0.47
CA LEU A 128 14.49 2.00 0.18
C LEU A 128 15.64 2.60 -0.62
N ASP A 129 16.58 1.77 -1.11
CA ASP A 129 17.71 2.22 -1.93
C ASP A 129 17.29 2.83 -3.28
N GLU A 130 16.12 2.45 -3.80
CA GLU A 130 15.52 3.16 -4.94
C GLU A 130 15.08 4.58 -4.52
N TYR A 131 14.40 4.74 -3.37
CA TYR A 131 13.98 6.05 -2.89
C TYR A 131 15.13 7.01 -2.61
N GLU A 132 16.30 6.50 -2.16
CA GLU A 132 17.51 7.32 -1.93
C GLU A 132 18.03 7.98 -3.23
N LYS A 133 17.73 7.41 -4.39
CA LYS A 133 18.14 7.91 -5.72
C LYS A 133 17.12 8.86 -6.33
N LEU A 134 15.97 9.05 -5.70
CA LEU A 134 14.87 9.82 -6.25
C LEU A 134 14.81 11.24 -5.70
N SER A 135 14.29 12.14 -6.55
CA SER A 135 13.77 13.44 -6.15
C SER A 135 12.27 13.48 -6.34
N PHE A 136 11.54 14.08 -5.39
CA PHE A 136 10.11 14.29 -5.54
C PHE A 136 9.82 15.45 -6.49
N ILE A 137 10.67 16.50 -6.47
CA ILE A 137 10.66 17.58 -7.46
C ILE A 137 11.71 17.24 -8.52
N LEU A 138 11.25 17.08 -9.76
CA LEU A 138 12.11 16.79 -10.91
C LEU A 138 12.80 18.08 -11.39
N GLU A 139 13.87 17.96 -12.20
CA GLU A 139 14.62 19.09 -12.76
C GLU A 139 13.75 20.07 -13.55
N ASN A 140 12.69 19.58 -14.19
CA ASN A 140 11.71 20.39 -14.93
C ASN A 140 10.64 21.04 -14.03
N GLY A 141 10.76 20.94 -12.71
CA GLY A 141 9.83 21.48 -11.73
C GLY A 141 8.56 20.63 -11.50
N ASN A 142 8.35 19.56 -12.25
CA ASN A 142 7.22 18.66 -12.05
C ASN A 142 7.44 17.75 -10.83
N MET A 143 6.35 17.23 -10.27
CA MET A 143 6.42 16.28 -9.16
C MET A 143 6.49 14.83 -9.67
N ASN A 144 7.40 14.05 -9.12
CA ASN A 144 7.51 12.61 -9.34
C ASN A 144 6.43 11.88 -8.53
N GLN A 145 5.26 11.75 -9.11
CA GLN A 145 4.07 11.15 -8.48
C GLN A 145 3.83 9.69 -8.92
N LEU A 146 4.88 8.97 -9.30
CA LEU A 146 4.74 7.55 -9.61
C LEU A 146 4.27 6.80 -8.36
N PRO A 147 3.09 6.15 -8.38
CA PRO A 147 2.54 5.46 -7.22
C PRO A 147 3.45 4.32 -6.73
N ASN A 148 3.52 4.14 -5.42
CA ASN A 148 4.29 3.04 -4.80
C ASN A 148 3.84 1.67 -5.31
N THR A 149 2.54 1.46 -5.53
CA THR A 149 1.98 0.24 -6.11
C THR A 149 2.65 -0.15 -7.44
N LYS A 150 3.00 0.84 -8.29
CA LYS A 150 3.71 0.61 -9.55
C LYS A 150 5.19 0.30 -9.36
N ARG A 151 5.84 0.93 -8.37
CA ARG A 151 7.24 0.64 -8.02
C ARG A 151 7.37 -0.78 -7.51
N VAL A 152 6.50 -1.18 -6.58
CA VAL A 152 6.47 -2.54 -6.02
C VAL A 152 6.15 -3.57 -7.10
N GLN A 153 5.15 -3.32 -7.96
CA GLN A 153 4.83 -4.20 -9.08
C GLN A 153 6.05 -4.45 -9.96
N LYS A 154 6.70 -3.39 -10.42
CA LYS A 154 7.90 -3.47 -11.26
C LYS A 154 9.06 -4.20 -10.57
N TYR A 155 9.25 -3.94 -9.27
CA TYR A 155 10.27 -4.65 -8.49
C TYR A 155 10.02 -6.16 -8.45
N LEU A 156 8.78 -6.57 -8.14
CA LEU A 156 8.42 -8.00 -8.07
C LEU A 156 8.52 -8.69 -9.45
N GLU A 157 8.09 -8.02 -10.51
CA GLU A 157 8.23 -8.54 -11.89
C GLU A 157 9.70 -8.74 -12.27
N ASN A 158 10.55 -7.73 -12.03
CA ASN A 158 11.95 -7.77 -12.45
C ASN A 158 12.81 -8.69 -11.58
N THR A 159 12.54 -8.77 -10.28
CA THR A 159 13.40 -9.51 -9.32
C THR A 159 12.95 -10.96 -9.17
N TYR A 160 11.63 -11.20 -9.15
CA TYR A 160 11.06 -12.51 -8.84
C TYR A 160 10.33 -13.15 -10.02
N GLY A 161 10.20 -12.45 -11.15
CA GLY A 161 9.37 -12.93 -12.26
C GLY A 161 7.87 -13.01 -11.91
N TYR A 162 7.43 -12.17 -10.95
CA TYR A 162 6.03 -12.16 -10.54
C TYR A 162 5.10 -11.96 -11.74
N CYS A 163 4.06 -12.77 -11.80
CA CYS A 163 2.92 -12.60 -12.71
C CYS A 163 1.62 -12.80 -11.95
N TRP A 164 0.56 -12.16 -12.42
CA TRP A 164 -0.77 -12.30 -11.79
C TRP A 164 -1.20 -13.76 -11.64
N SER A 165 -1.70 -14.11 -10.44
CA SER A 165 -2.24 -15.44 -10.14
C SER A 165 -3.42 -15.34 -9.17
N ASN A 166 -4.34 -16.32 -9.23
CA ASN A 166 -5.37 -16.53 -8.21
C ASN A 166 -4.88 -17.42 -7.05
N GLU A 167 -3.63 -17.88 -7.13
CA GLU A 167 -2.99 -18.69 -6.09
C GLU A 167 -1.90 -17.90 -5.37
N VAL A 168 -1.62 -18.29 -4.13
CA VAL A 168 -0.50 -17.71 -3.36
C VAL A 168 0.81 -18.10 -4.03
N GLN A 169 1.61 -17.10 -4.34
CA GLN A 169 2.97 -17.32 -4.83
C GLN A 169 3.97 -17.16 -3.68
N THR A 170 4.89 -18.10 -3.57
CA THR A 170 5.99 -18.05 -2.59
C THR A 170 7.31 -18.07 -3.35
N PHE A 171 8.17 -17.10 -3.10
CA PHE A 171 9.48 -16.97 -3.72
C PHE A 171 10.59 -17.57 -2.84
N MET A 172 11.80 -17.71 -3.42
CA MET A 172 12.92 -18.46 -2.80
C MET A 172 13.39 -17.88 -1.46
N ASP A 173 13.21 -16.57 -1.26
CA ASP A 173 13.55 -15.86 -0.02
C ASP A 173 12.41 -15.83 1.00
N GLY A 174 11.37 -16.64 0.82
CA GLY A 174 10.23 -16.71 1.71
C GLY A 174 9.23 -15.56 1.58
N LEU A 175 9.42 -14.64 0.61
CA LEU A 175 8.43 -13.61 0.28
C LEU A 175 7.20 -14.25 -0.37
N ARG A 176 5.99 -13.82 0.04
CA ARG A 176 4.73 -14.28 -0.53
C ARG A 176 3.97 -13.15 -1.22
N VAL A 177 3.23 -13.49 -2.26
CA VAL A 177 2.21 -12.59 -2.83
C VAL A 177 0.86 -13.31 -2.79
N TYR A 178 -0.06 -12.75 -2.03
CA TYR A 178 -1.42 -13.25 -1.90
C TYR A 178 -2.32 -12.73 -3.02
N PRO A 179 -3.28 -13.54 -3.52
CA PRO A 179 -4.34 -13.07 -4.41
C PRO A 179 -5.18 -11.95 -3.80
N ALA A 180 -5.80 -11.14 -4.65
CA ALA A 180 -6.56 -9.95 -4.24
C ALA A 180 -7.69 -10.25 -3.25
N ASP A 181 -8.33 -11.41 -3.33
CA ASP A 181 -9.46 -11.79 -2.48
C ASP A 181 -9.09 -11.99 -1.00
N PHE A 182 -7.79 -12.08 -0.64
CA PHE A 182 -7.36 -12.12 0.76
C PHE A 182 -7.47 -10.75 1.44
N PHE A 183 -6.95 -9.69 0.80
CA PHE A 183 -6.76 -8.36 1.43
C PHE A 183 -7.22 -7.18 0.57
N SER A 184 -7.55 -7.41 -0.69
CA SER A 184 -8.01 -6.38 -1.64
C SER A 184 -9.25 -6.83 -2.42
N PRO A 185 -10.32 -7.33 -1.74
CA PRO A 185 -11.52 -7.83 -2.41
C PRO A 185 -12.31 -6.72 -3.11
N LEU A 186 -12.11 -5.45 -2.76
CA LEU A 186 -12.69 -4.29 -3.43
C LEU A 186 -11.77 -3.85 -4.57
N ASN A 187 -12.20 -4.05 -5.80
CA ASN A 187 -11.43 -3.64 -6.96
C ASN A 187 -11.50 -2.11 -7.14
N CYS A 188 -10.35 -1.42 -7.05
CA CYS A 188 -10.28 0.03 -7.13
C CYS A 188 -10.69 0.61 -8.51
N PHE A 189 -10.53 -0.17 -9.58
CA PHE A 189 -10.81 0.26 -10.96
C PHE A 189 -12.26 0.07 -11.37
N THR A 190 -12.91 -0.99 -10.86
CA THR A 190 -14.31 -1.28 -11.16
C THR A 190 -15.26 -0.90 -10.02
N GLY A 191 -14.75 -0.78 -8.78
CA GLY A 191 -15.56 -0.61 -7.58
C GLY A 191 -16.41 -1.84 -7.24
N LEU A 192 -16.10 -3.00 -7.81
CA LEU A 192 -16.79 -4.25 -7.49
C LEU A 192 -16.13 -4.91 -6.27
N LEU A 193 -16.95 -5.37 -5.35
CA LEU A 193 -16.53 -6.11 -4.16
C LEU A 193 -16.72 -7.63 -4.42
N LYS A 194 -15.62 -8.38 -4.25
CA LYS A 194 -15.59 -9.85 -4.38
C LYS A 194 -14.98 -10.46 -3.12
N ARG A 195 -15.77 -10.59 -2.07
CA ARG A 195 -15.36 -11.32 -0.86
C ARG A 195 -15.46 -12.83 -1.10
N THR A 196 -14.51 -13.57 -0.51
CA THR A 196 -14.49 -15.04 -0.44
C THR A 196 -14.33 -15.47 1.00
N ASN A 197 -14.32 -16.77 1.26
CA ASN A 197 -13.99 -17.32 2.60
C ASN A 197 -12.52 -17.09 3.00
N ARG A 198 -11.65 -16.67 2.07
CA ARG A 198 -10.25 -16.32 2.32
C ARG A 198 -10.06 -14.85 2.69
N THR A 199 -11.11 -14.03 2.58
CA THR A 199 -11.01 -12.57 2.81
C THR A 199 -10.85 -12.27 4.29
N VAL A 200 -9.70 -11.70 4.68
CA VAL A 200 -9.36 -11.32 6.06
C VAL A 200 -9.10 -9.84 6.24
N GLY A 201 -9.13 -9.06 5.17
CA GLY A 201 -9.00 -7.61 5.22
C GLY A 201 -9.48 -6.94 3.93
N MET A 202 -9.63 -5.61 3.97
CA MET A 202 -10.06 -4.82 2.82
C MET A 202 -9.54 -3.39 2.88
N HIS A 203 -8.98 -2.92 1.77
CA HIS A 203 -8.67 -1.52 1.56
C HIS A 203 -9.91 -0.79 1.01
N HIS A 204 -10.34 0.28 1.68
CA HIS A 204 -11.58 1.00 1.33
C HIS A 204 -11.40 2.04 0.23
N TYR A 205 -10.15 2.48 -0.05
CA TYR A 205 -9.84 3.55 -1.01
C TYR A 205 -10.61 4.84 -0.73
N ASP A 206 -10.70 5.24 0.56
CA ASP A 206 -11.46 6.44 1.00
C ASP A 206 -10.92 7.73 0.37
N ASN A 207 -9.61 7.74 0.01
CA ASN A 207 -8.98 8.88 -0.67
C ASN A 207 -9.34 10.21 0.03
N THR A 208 -9.14 10.28 1.34
CA THR A 208 -9.44 11.45 2.18
C THR A 208 -8.77 12.73 1.66
N TRP A 209 -7.64 12.58 0.97
CA TRP A 209 -6.85 13.66 0.37
C TRP A 209 -7.38 14.14 -0.99
N LYS A 210 -8.41 13.49 -1.58
CA LYS A 210 -9.00 13.87 -2.88
C LYS A 210 -10.23 14.76 -2.72
N SER A 211 -10.39 15.71 -3.65
CA SER A 211 -11.55 16.58 -3.72
C SER A 211 -12.83 15.82 -4.08
N SER A 212 -13.99 16.42 -3.80
CA SER A 212 -15.31 15.86 -4.20
C SER A 212 -15.40 15.66 -5.72
N LYS A 213 -14.79 16.55 -6.52
CA LYS A 213 -14.73 16.42 -7.99
C LYS A 213 -13.95 15.18 -8.42
N ASP A 214 -12.82 14.88 -7.75
CA ASP A 214 -12.01 13.70 -8.05
C ASP A 214 -12.74 12.40 -7.67
N LYS A 215 -13.53 12.43 -6.58
CA LYS A 215 -14.36 11.28 -6.18
C LYS A 215 -15.45 10.98 -7.23
N ILE A 216 -16.10 12.02 -7.78
CA ILE A 216 -17.07 11.87 -8.88
C ILE A 216 -16.38 11.32 -10.15
N LYS A 217 -15.24 11.92 -10.53
CA LYS A 217 -14.45 11.46 -11.69
C LYS A 217 -14.06 9.99 -11.54
N LYS A 218 -13.60 9.57 -10.34
CA LYS A 218 -13.29 8.17 -10.04
C LYS A 218 -14.51 7.27 -10.29
N ARG A 219 -15.70 7.66 -9.82
CA ARG A 219 -16.93 6.87 -9.99
C ARG A 219 -17.32 6.69 -11.46
N LEU A 220 -17.21 7.75 -12.26
CA LEU A 220 -17.45 7.68 -13.71
C LEU A 220 -16.42 6.77 -14.40
N MET A 221 -15.14 6.87 -14.01
CA MET A 221 -14.12 5.97 -14.55
C MET A 221 -14.36 4.51 -14.16
N GLN A 222 -14.86 4.22 -12.97
CA GLN A 222 -15.22 2.87 -12.56
C GLN A 222 -16.34 2.29 -13.44
N ILE A 223 -17.38 3.08 -13.73
CA ILE A 223 -18.46 2.68 -14.63
C ILE A 223 -17.91 2.39 -16.04
N GLY A 224 -17.08 3.27 -16.58
CA GLY A 224 -16.42 3.04 -17.86
C GLY A 224 -15.58 1.76 -17.87
N THR A 225 -14.80 1.52 -16.81
CA THR A 225 -13.96 0.32 -16.70
C THR A 225 -14.78 -0.97 -16.64
N ARG A 226 -15.95 -0.95 -16.01
CA ARG A 226 -16.88 -2.12 -16.03
C ARG A 226 -17.35 -2.48 -17.44
N ILE A 227 -17.50 -1.48 -18.31
CA ILE A 227 -17.96 -1.67 -19.69
C ILE A 227 -16.82 -2.18 -20.59
N ILE A 228 -15.65 -1.54 -20.54
CA ILE A 228 -14.53 -1.87 -21.45
C ILE A 228 -13.61 -2.98 -20.92
N GLY A 229 -13.65 -3.30 -19.62
CA GLY A 229 -12.75 -4.23 -18.94
C GLY A 229 -11.42 -3.59 -18.51
N GLU A 230 -10.78 -4.20 -17.50
CA GLU A 230 -9.53 -3.69 -16.93
C GLU A 230 -8.37 -3.74 -17.91
N ASP A 231 -8.24 -4.81 -18.69
CA ASP A 231 -7.14 -4.99 -19.64
C ASP A 231 -7.19 -3.94 -20.76
N ASN A 232 -8.40 -3.66 -21.28
CA ASN A 232 -8.58 -2.62 -22.31
C ASN A 232 -8.33 -1.22 -21.71
N ARG A 233 -8.76 -0.97 -20.47
CA ARG A 233 -8.44 0.27 -19.78
C ARG A 233 -6.94 0.44 -19.61
N ALA A 234 -6.22 -0.61 -19.18
CA ALA A 234 -4.76 -0.56 -19.03
C ALA A 234 -4.07 -0.22 -20.37
N ARG A 235 -4.50 -0.82 -21.48
CA ARG A 235 -4.00 -0.51 -22.83
C ARG A 235 -4.26 0.94 -23.23
N LEU A 236 -5.47 1.46 -22.97
CA LEU A 236 -5.81 2.85 -23.28
C LEU A 236 -4.97 3.84 -22.47
N VAL A 237 -4.76 3.58 -21.18
CA VAL A 237 -3.88 4.42 -20.35
C VAL A 237 -2.45 4.39 -20.86
N HIS A 238 -1.95 3.25 -21.33
CA HIS A 238 -0.61 3.14 -21.91
C HIS A 238 -0.49 3.91 -23.25
N LEU A 239 -1.56 3.94 -24.06
CA LEU A 239 -1.55 4.61 -25.37
C LEU A 239 -1.74 6.13 -25.28
N PHE A 240 -2.51 6.62 -24.29
CA PHE A 240 -2.92 8.03 -24.21
C PHE A 240 -2.45 8.74 -22.94
N GLY A 241 -1.77 8.05 -22.03
CA GLY A 241 -1.32 8.55 -20.74
C GLY A 241 0.20 8.76 -20.65
N GLY A 242 0.84 9.07 -21.78
CA GLY A 242 2.25 9.44 -21.84
C GLY A 242 2.51 10.86 -21.36
#